data_8e9533d177afdad9ae965c0dd0ed0b6f
#
_entry.id   8e9533d177afdad9ae965c0dd0ed0b6f
#
_cell.length_a   1.000
_cell.length_b   1.000
_cell.length_c   1.000
_cell.angle_alpha   90.00
_cell.angle_beta   90.00
_cell.angle_gamma   90.00
#
_symmetry.space_group_name_H-M   'P 1'
#
loop_
_entity.id
_entity.type
_entity.pdbx_description
1 polymer ?
#
loop_
_entity_poly.entity_id
_entity_poly.type
_entity_poly.pdbx_seq_one_letter_code
_entity_poly.pdbx_strand_id
1 'polypeptide(L)'
;AASDVYKRQALSQISAKTGKKFILILDEWDVLIRDEAANQKIQDEYINFLRGLFKGTEPSKYIHLAYLTGILPIKKIRTQSALNNFSEFTMLDAKVFAKYTGFTEEEVQALCRTYNSDFEKVKRWYDGYLLEEYQVYNPKAVVEVMTWNKYQSYWSETGTYESIVPMINMNFDGLKTAMIELLAGGSVKVDTSTFQNDMINFSDKDDVLLSLIHI
;
A
#
# COMPACT_ATOMS: atom_id res chain seq x y z
N ALA A 1 16.87 -15.45 -15.96
CA ALA A 1 18.07 -16.19 -15.52
C ALA A 1 19.39 -15.52 -15.93
N ALA A 2 19.80 -15.48 -17.21
CA ALA A 2 21.07 -14.82 -17.60
C ALA A 2 21.03 -13.29 -17.39
N SER A 3 19.95 -12.64 -17.80
CA SER A 3 19.73 -11.18 -17.62
C SER A 3 19.88 -10.72 -16.17
N ASP A 4 19.44 -11.52 -15.21
CA ASP A 4 19.45 -11.17 -13.78
C ASP A 4 20.87 -11.24 -13.19
N VAL A 5 21.68 -12.15 -13.69
CA VAL A 5 23.11 -12.23 -13.34
C VAL A 5 23.83 -10.98 -13.82
N TYR A 6 23.59 -10.54 -15.05
CA TYR A 6 24.21 -9.33 -15.59
C TYR A 6 23.79 -8.06 -14.84
N LYS A 7 22.52 -7.93 -14.45
CA LYS A 7 22.05 -6.78 -13.66
C LYS A 7 22.78 -6.70 -12.32
N ARG A 8 22.88 -7.81 -11.59
CA ARG A 8 23.60 -7.86 -10.32
C ARG A 8 25.08 -7.58 -10.46
N GLN A 9 25.73 -8.12 -11.50
CA GLN A 9 27.13 -7.84 -11.79
C GLN A 9 27.35 -6.36 -12.10
N ALA A 10 26.48 -5.72 -12.88
CA ALA A 10 26.56 -4.29 -13.17
C ALA A 10 26.46 -3.45 -11.89
N LEU A 11 25.47 -3.73 -11.02
CA LEU A 11 25.34 -3.03 -9.73
C LEU A 11 26.61 -3.19 -8.88
N SER A 12 27.13 -4.41 -8.80
CA SER A 12 28.35 -4.71 -8.03
C SER A 12 29.58 -3.97 -8.58
N GLN A 13 29.76 -3.96 -9.91
CA GLN A 13 30.89 -3.30 -10.56
C GLN A 13 30.83 -1.78 -10.40
N ILE A 14 29.65 -1.18 -10.57
CA ILE A 14 29.46 0.27 -10.38
C ILE A 14 29.76 0.65 -8.93
N SER A 15 29.21 -0.12 -7.97
CA SER A 15 29.45 0.12 -6.56
C SER A 15 30.96 0.02 -6.21
N ALA A 16 31.63 -1.01 -6.74
CA ALA A 16 33.08 -1.17 -6.53
C ALA A 16 33.90 -0.03 -7.12
N LYS A 17 33.51 0.49 -8.29
CA LYS A 17 34.22 1.62 -8.95
C LYS A 17 33.95 2.96 -8.25
N THR A 18 32.74 3.19 -7.74
CA THR A 18 32.34 4.49 -7.21
C THR A 18 32.49 4.59 -5.70
N GLY A 19 32.63 3.47 -5.00
CA GLY A 19 32.58 3.39 -3.54
C GLY A 19 31.19 3.67 -2.96
N LYS A 20 30.15 3.81 -3.82
CA LYS A 20 28.78 4.15 -3.42
C LYS A 20 27.88 2.95 -3.59
N LYS A 21 26.90 2.82 -2.69
CA LYS A 21 25.86 1.79 -2.77
C LYS A 21 24.56 2.37 -3.31
N PHE A 22 23.74 1.52 -3.89
CA PHE A 22 22.46 1.88 -4.47
C PHE A 22 21.36 1.95 -3.41
N ILE A 23 20.41 2.86 -3.62
CA ILE A 23 19.09 2.85 -3.03
C ILE A 23 18.15 2.35 -4.13
N LEU A 24 17.44 1.26 -3.88
CA LEU A 24 16.47 0.69 -4.82
C LEU A 24 15.06 1.00 -4.34
N ILE A 25 14.27 1.61 -5.21
CA ILE A 25 12.86 1.92 -4.96
C ILE A 25 12.06 1.15 -6.01
N LEU A 26 11.20 0.24 -5.56
CA LEU A 26 10.26 -0.50 -6.39
C LEU A 26 8.84 -0.12 -5.97
N ASP A 27 8.15 0.53 -6.89
CA ASP A 27 6.73 0.83 -6.72
C ASP A 27 5.90 -0.31 -7.31
N GLU A 28 4.80 -0.65 -6.63
CA GLU A 28 3.91 -1.77 -6.99
C GLU A 28 4.68 -3.10 -7.23
N TRP A 29 5.58 -3.45 -6.29
CA TRP A 29 6.41 -4.65 -6.41
C TRP A 29 5.60 -5.92 -6.66
N ASP A 30 4.34 -5.95 -6.26
CA ASP A 30 3.43 -7.11 -6.27
C ASP A 30 2.54 -7.17 -7.53
N VAL A 31 2.67 -6.23 -8.47
CA VAL A 31 1.80 -6.16 -9.66
C VAL A 31 1.74 -7.47 -10.44
N LEU A 32 2.87 -8.13 -10.66
CA LEU A 32 2.92 -9.44 -11.35
C LEU A 32 2.31 -10.59 -10.54
N ILE A 33 2.21 -10.43 -9.23
CA ILE A 33 1.60 -11.43 -8.35
C ILE A 33 0.07 -11.27 -8.36
N ARG A 34 -0.40 -10.01 -8.42
CA ARG A 34 -1.83 -9.68 -8.48
C ARG A 34 -2.43 -9.85 -9.87
N ASP A 35 -1.60 -9.82 -10.92
CA ASP A 35 -2.05 -9.98 -12.29
C ASP A 35 -2.48 -11.43 -12.54
N GLU A 36 -3.78 -11.67 -12.63
CA GLU A 36 -4.37 -12.97 -12.93
C GLU A 36 -3.93 -13.54 -14.29
N ALA A 37 -3.58 -12.66 -15.25
CA ALA A 37 -3.06 -13.06 -16.55
C ALA A 37 -1.63 -13.59 -16.45
N ALA A 38 -0.88 -13.25 -15.40
CA ALA A 38 0.45 -13.78 -15.16
C ALA A 38 0.36 -15.23 -14.72
N ASN A 39 0.89 -16.16 -15.54
CA ASN A 39 0.90 -17.57 -15.17
C ASN A 39 1.88 -17.83 -14.01
N GLN A 40 1.66 -18.93 -13.29
CA GLN A 40 2.47 -19.35 -12.15
C GLN A 40 3.98 -19.30 -12.41
N LYS A 41 4.42 -19.70 -13.60
CA LYS A 41 5.84 -19.71 -13.98
C LYS A 41 6.44 -18.31 -13.97
N ILE A 42 5.72 -17.32 -14.50
CA ILE A 42 6.17 -15.91 -14.51
C ILE A 42 6.27 -15.37 -13.08
N GLN A 43 5.29 -15.68 -12.24
CA GLN A 43 5.30 -15.29 -10.84
C GLN A 43 6.48 -15.90 -10.08
N ASP A 44 6.74 -17.19 -10.29
CA ASP A 44 7.87 -17.89 -9.66
C ASP A 44 9.22 -17.36 -10.15
N GLU A 45 9.37 -17.06 -11.43
CA GLU A 45 10.56 -16.44 -11.98
C GLU A 45 10.78 -15.03 -11.38
N TYR A 46 9.72 -14.25 -11.21
CA TYR A 46 9.80 -12.92 -10.61
C TYR A 46 10.19 -12.97 -9.13
N ILE A 47 9.58 -13.84 -8.34
CA ILE A 47 9.95 -14.05 -6.93
C ILE A 47 11.40 -14.51 -6.80
N ASN A 48 11.85 -15.40 -7.66
CA ASN A 48 13.25 -15.84 -7.71
C ASN A 48 14.20 -14.71 -8.09
N PHE A 49 13.79 -13.81 -8.99
CA PHE A 49 14.55 -12.60 -9.31
C PHE A 49 14.68 -11.67 -8.09
N LEU A 50 13.57 -11.34 -7.41
CA LEU A 50 13.59 -10.51 -6.20
C LEU A 50 14.43 -11.14 -5.09
N ARG A 51 14.30 -12.44 -4.91
CA ARG A 51 15.11 -13.20 -3.96
C ARG A 51 16.60 -13.09 -4.27
N GLY A 52 17.00 -13.25 -5.53
CA GLY A 52 18.38 -13.11 -5.95
C GLY A 52 18.90 -11.69 -5.84
N LEU A 53 18.02 -10.69 -5.94
CA LEU A 53 18.39 -9.27 -5.85
C LEU A 53 18.59 -8.81 -4.40
N PHE A 54 17.78 -9.32 -3.45
CA PHE A 54 17.71 -8.78 -2.10
C PHE A 54 18.22 -9.73 -1.02
N LYS A 55 18.28 -11.04 -1.25
CA LYS A 55 18.62 -11.99 -0.20
C LYS A 55 20.06 -12.48 -0.28
N GLY A 56 20.67 -12.65 0.89
CA GLY A 56 22.04 -13.11 1.01
C GLY A 56 23.03 -12.00 1.32
N THR A 57 24.30 -12.34 1.39
CA THR A 57 25.37 -11.39 1.76
C THR A 57 25.86 -10.56 0.57
N GLU A 58 25.72 -11.04 -0.65
CA GLU A 58 26.17 -10.34 -1.85
C GLU A 58 25.43 -9.02 -2.10
N PRO A 59 24.07 -8.95 -2.02
CA PRO A 59 23.35 -7.69 -2.18
C PRO A 59 23.81 -6.58 -1.25
N SER A 60 24.16 -6.89 -0.01
CA SER A 60 24.62 -5.89 0.98
C SER A 60 25.94 -5.19 0.60
N LYS A 61 26.67 -5.73 -0.37
CA LYS A 61 27.90 -5.09 -0.86
C LYS A 61 27.61 -3.88 -1.75
N TYR A 62 26.49 -3.90 -2.49
CA TYR A 62 26.12 -2.86 -3.45
C TYR A 62 24.76 -2.20 -3.20
N ILE A 63 23.88 -2.78 -2.38
CA ILE A 63 22.62 -2.16 -1.97
C ILE A 63 22.78 -1.59 -0.56
N HIS A 64 22.44 -0.31 -0.42
CA HIS A 64 22.38 0.37 0.87
C HIS A 64 20.98 0.25 1.50
N LEU A 65 19.96 0.49 0.69
CA LEU A 65 18.54 0.44 1.08
C LEU A 65 17.70 -0.09 -0.07
N ALA A 66 16.68 -0.86 0.25
CA ALA A 66 15.60 -1.19 -0.67
C ALA A 66 14.27 -0.77 -0.06
N TYR A 67 13.47 -0.04 -0.81
CA TYR A 67 12.13 0.43 -0.44
C TYR A 67 11.13 -0.10 -1.48
N LEU A 68 10.17 -0.88 -1.03
CA LEU A 68 9.18 -1.53 -1.87
C LEU A 68 7.79 -1.07 -1.43
N THR A 69 6.97 -0.63 -2.38
CA THR A 69 5.55 -0.34 -2.16
C THR A 69 4.69 -1.37 -2.87
N GLY A 70 3.54 -1.69 -2.33
CA GLY A 70 2.60 -2.64 -2.90
C GLY A 70 1.41 -2.88 -1.98
N ILE A 71 0.44 -3.62 -2.46
CA ILE A 71 -0.78 -3.98 -1.72
C ILE A 71 -0.55 -5.26 -0.92
N LEU A 72 0.14 -6.25 -1.51
CA LEU A 72 0.35 -7.54 -0.86
C LEU A 72 1.52 -7.52 0.13
N PRO A 73 1.38 -8.19 1.29
CA PRO A 73 2.47 -8.31 2.23
C PRO A 73 3.58 -9.22 1.69
N ILE A 74 4.80 -8.69 1.63
CA ILE A 74 5.94 -9.38 1.01
C ILE A 74 6.32 -10.70 1.72
N LYS A 75 6.04 -10.79 3.02
CA LYS A 75 6.41 -11.95 3.84
C LYS A 75 5.53 -13.17 3.61
N LYS A 76 4.32 -12.99 3.05
CA LYS A 76 3.29 -14.04 2.98
C LYS A 76 3.20 -14.73 1.62
N ILE A 77 3.92 -14.28 0.60
CA ILE A 77 3.81 -14.85 -0.73
C ILE A 77 4.53 -16.17 -0.84
N ARG A 78 3.76 -17.24 -0.95
CA ARG A 78 4.02 -18.64 -1.36
C ARG A 78 5.27 -19.34 -0.83
N THR A 79 6.28 -18.63 -0.41
CA THR A 79 7.47 -19.20 0.23
C THR A 79 7.83 -18.33 1.44
N GLN A 80 7.45 -18.79 2.62
CA GLN A 80 7.67 -18.11 3.91
C GLN A 80 9.11 -17.61 4.16
N SER A 81 10.06 -17.99 3.32
CA SER A 81 11.47 -17.63 3.48
C SER A 81 12.06 -16.80 2.34
N ALA A 82 11.30 -16.46 1.29
CA ALA A 82 11.91 -15.86 0.10
C ALA A 82 12.42 -14.44 0.36
N LEU A 83 11.63 -13.59 1.03
CA LEU A 83 11.89 -12.17 1.24
C LEU A 83 11.65 -11.73 2.70
N ASN A 84 12.10 -12.52 3.65
CA ASN A 84 11.91 -12.28 5.09
C ASN A 84 12.89 -11.27 5.71
N ASN A 85 13.73 -10.65 4.92
CA ASN A 85 14.73 -9.66 5.34
C ASN A 85 14.23 -8.21 5.26
N PHE A 86 12.96 -8.00 4.89
CA PHE A 86 12.32 -6.69 4.91
C PHE A 86 11.58 -6.43 6.22
N SER A 87 11.61 -5.18 6.67
CA SER A 87 10.66 -4.66 7.65
C SER A 87 9.40 -4.25 6.90
N GLU A 88 8.26 -4.65 7.40
CA GLU A 88 6.97 -4.39 6.77
C GLU A 88 6.20 -3.35 7.58
N PHE A 89 5.59 -2.42 6.86
CA PHE A 89 4.76 -1.35 7.37
C PHE A 89 3.43 -1.38 6.64
N THR A 90 2.33 -1.28 7.36
CA THR A 90 0.98 -1.38 6.81
C THR A 90 0.10 -0.26 7.34
N MET A 91 -1.09 -0.10 6.79
CA MET A 91 -2.08 0.84 7.34
C MET A 91 -2.51 0.48 8.78
N LEU A 92 -2.35 -0.78 9.21
CA LEU A 92 -2.64 -1.22 10.57
C LEU A 92 -1.42 -1.07 11.52
N ASP A 93 -0.21 -0.93 10.99
CA ASP A 93 1.04 -0.82 11.74
C ASP A 93 2.02 0.06 10.95
N ALA A 94 1.70 1.33 10.83
CA ALA A 94 2.43 2.29 10.01
C ALA A 94 3.72 2.80 10.67
N LYS A 95 3.80 2.79 12.00
CA LYS A 95 4.97 3.20 12.79
C LYS A 95 5.54 4.55 12.31
N VAL A 96 6.84 4.57 12.03
CA VAL A 96 7.55 5.78 11.60
C VAL A 96 7.09 6.35 10.27
N PHE A 97 6.35 5.57 9.47
CA PHE A 97 5.83 6.03 8.18
C PHE A 97 4.43 6.64 8.23
N ALA A 98 3.74 6.61 9.37
CA ALA A 98 2.38 7.11 9.51
C ALA A 98 2.18 8.50 8.88
N LYS A 99 3.05 9.46 9.20
CA LYS A 99 2.98 10.85 8.68
C LYS A 99 3.42 11.04 7.22
N TYR A 100 3.90 9.98 6.55
CA TYR A 100 4.42 10.06 5.18
C TYR A 100 3.54 9.34 4.16
N THR A 101 2.43 8.73 4.58
CA THR A 101 1.54 7.98 3.70
C THR A 101 0.43 8.84 3.08
N GLY A 102 0.31 10.10 3.53
CA GLY A 102 -0.64 11.08 3.02
C GLY A 102 -0.28 12.47 3.54
N PHE A 103 -1.19 13.42 3.44
CA PHE A 103 -1.04 14.73 4.06
C PHE A 103 -1.48 14.68 5.52
N THR A 104 -0.66 15.21 6.41
CA THR A 104 -1.05 15.42 7.81
C THR A 104 -2.06 16.55 7.95
N GLU A 105 -2.79 16.62 9.07
CA GLU A 105 -3.74 17.69 9.33
C GLU A 105 -3.09 19.07 9.27
N GLU A 106 -1.88 19.23 9.81
CA GLU A 106 -1.13 20.49 9.77
C GLU A 106 -0.78 20.91 8.34
N GLU A 107 -0.38 19.95 7.50
CA GLU A 107 -0.08 20.20 6.09
C GLU A 107 -1.34 20.63 5.34
N VAL A 108 -2.47 19.94 5.57
CA VAL A 108 -3.76 20.30 4.95
C VAL A 108 -4.22 21.68 5.40
N GLN A 109 -4.07 22.03 6.67
CA GLN A 109 -4.37 23.39 7.15
C GLN A 109 -3.50 24.44 6.48
N ALA A 110 -2.21 24.16 6.29
CA ALA A 110 -1.29 25.06 5.59
C ALA A 110 -1.68 25.24 4.12
N LEU A 111 -2.04 24.13 3.45
CA LEU A 111 -2.54 24.16 2.07
C LEU A 111 -3.85 24.95 1.96
N CYS A 112 -4.81 24.75 2.86
CA CYS A 112 -6.05 25.51 2.88
C CYS A 112 -5.81 27.01 2.98
N ARG A 113 -4.88 27.46 3.83
CA ARG A 113 -4.48 28.88 3.90
C ARG A 113 -3.87 29.38 2.59
N THR A 114 -3.03 28.57 1.95
CA THR A 114 -2.34 28.94 0.71
C THR A 114 -3.30 29.04 -0.48
N TYR A 115 -4.24 28.12 -0.58
CA TYR A 115 -5.19 28.02 -1.70
C TYR A 115 -6.55 28.64 -1.41
N ASN A 116 -6.70 29.32 -0.26
CA ASN A 116 -7.94 29.96 0.19
C ASN A 116 -9.14 28.98 0.20
N SER A 117 -8.91 27.78 0.68
CA SER A 117 -9.92 26.72 0.85
C SER A 117 -10.40 26.64 2.30
N ASP A 118 -11.65 26.23 2.49
CA ASP A 118 -12.27 26.07 3.81
C ASP A 118 -11.82 24.76 4.45
N PHE A 119 -10.97 24.85 5.49
CA PHE A 119 -10.43 23.68 6.17
C PHE A 119 -11.52 22.78 6.78
N GLU A 120 -12.56 23.36 7.39
CA GLU A 120 -13.63 22.56 8.00
C GLU A 120 -14.42 21.75 6.96
N LYS A 121 -14.56 22.28 5.74
CA LYS A 121 -15.13 21.52 4.63
C LYS A 121 -14.18 20.44 4.14
N VAL A 122 -12.89 20.74 3.99
CA VAL A 122 -11.88 19.75 3.59
C VAL A 122 -11.87 18.62 4.60
N LYS A 123 -11.85 18.92 5.89
CA LYS A 123 -11.91 17.96 6.97
C LYS A 123 -13.15 17.07 6.87
N ARG A 124 -14.32 17.66 6.74
CA ARG A 124 -15.60 16.92 6.64
C ARG A 124 -15.66 15.96 5.44
N TRP A 125 -15.02 16.33 4.34
CA TRP A 125 -15.04 15.53 3.11
C TRP A 125 -13.94 14.49 3.02
N TYR A 126 -12.75 14.79 3.56
CA TYR A 126 -11.54 14.04 3.21
C TYR A 126 -10.71 13.59 4.41
N ASP A 127 -11.14 13.89 5.65
CA ASP A 127 -10.55 13.32 6.85
C ASP A 127 -10.84 11.82 6.87
N GLY A 128 -9.80 10.99 6.81
CA GLY A 128 -10.00 9.58 6.54
C GLY A 128 -9.29 8.60 7.48
N TYR A 129 -8.06 8.89 7.87
CA TYR A 129 -7.26 7.88 8.56
C TYR A 129 -6.58 8.44 9.80
N LEU A 130 -6.73 7.73 10.92
CA LEU A 130 -5.88 7.93 12.09
C LEU A 130 -4.81 6.85 12.10
N LEU A 131 -3.57 7.22 11.76
CA LEU A 131 -2.42 6.33 11.74
C LEU A 131 -1.48 6.71 12.88
N GLU A 132 -1.32 5.83 13.86
CA GLU A 132 -0.69 6.15 15.13
C GLU A 132 -1.36 7.39 15.77
N GLU A 133 -0.64 8.48 15.94
CA GLU A 133 -1.15 9.77 16.43
C GLU A 133 -1.49 10.78 15.32
N TYR A 134 -1.31 10.43 14.05
CA TYR A 134 -1.46 11.35 12.93
C TYR A 134 -2.82 11.18 12.23
N GLN A 135 -3.53 12.31 12.11
CA GLN A 135 -4.67 12.40 11.21
C GLN A 135 -4.14 12.58 9.79
N VAL A 136 -4.44 11.64 8.90
CA VAL A 136 -3.86 11.55 7.56
C VAL A 136 -4.96 11.60 6.50
N TYR A 137 -4.77 12.47 5.53
CA TYR A 137 -5.71 12.75 4.44
C TYR A 137 -5.22 12.14 3.14
N ASN A 138 -6.15 11.64 2.33
CA ASN A 138 -5.84 11.07 1.04
C ASN A 138 -5.21 12.12 0.10
N PRO A 139 -4.00 11.87 -0.46
CA PRO A 139 -3.28 12.84 -1.27
C PRO A 139 -4.04 13.30 -2.51
N LYS A 140 -4.69 12.38 -3.23
CA LYS A 140 -5.46 12.73 -4.43
C LYS A 140 -6.58 13.70 -4.10
N ALA A 141 -7.37 13.39 -3.09
CA ALA A 141 -8.49 14.23 -2.70
C ALA A 141 -8.05 15.64 -2.27
N VAL A 142 -6.95 15.74 -1.51
CA VAL A 142 -6.39 17.03 -1.09
C VAL A 142 -5.91 17.84 -2.30
N VAL A 143 -5.14 17.24 -3.21
CA VAL A 143 -4.64 17.91 -4.41
C VAL A 143 -5.79 18.41 -5.28
N GLU A 144 -6.79 17.57 -5.52
CA GLU A 144 -7.96 17.94 -6.36
C GLU A 144 -8.76 19.10 -5.76
N VAL A 145 -9.07 19.05 -4.47
CA VAL A 145 -9.82 20.13 -3.84
C VAL A 145 -9.04 21.43 -3.79
N MET A 146 -7.73 21.38 -3.56
CA MET A 146 -6.88 22.57 -3.59
C MET A 146 -6.78 23.19 -4.99
N THR A 147 -6.78 22.32 -6.02
CA THR A 147 -6.67 22.77 -7.42
C THR A 147 -7.98 23.38 -7.94
N TRP A 148 -9.12 22.73 -7.65
CA TRP A 148 -10.40 23.07 -8.29
C TRP A 148 -11.40 23.72 -7.35
N ASN A 149 -11.13 23.76 -6.05
CA ASN A 149 -12.03 24.23 -4.99
C ASN A 149 -13.45 23.61 -5.09
N LYS A 150 -13.50 22.33 -5.53
CA LYS A 150 -14.74 21.58 -5.68
C LYS A 150 -14.75 20.42 -4.69
N TYR A 151 -15.83 20.27 -3.95
CA TYR A 151 -15.98 19.23 -2.94
C TYR A 151 -16.85 18.11 -3.49
N GLN A 152 -16.25 16.96 -3.74
CA GLN A 152 -16.89 15.77 -4.26
C GLN A 152 -16.09 14.52 -3.89
N SER A 153 -16.64 13.33 -4.13
CA SER A 153 -15.87 12.10 -4.00
C SER A 153 -14.90 11.95 -5.17
N TYR A 154 -13.61 12.13 -4.90
CA TYR A 154 -12.56 11.89 -5.89
C TYR A 154 -12.11 10.42 -5.94
N TRP A 155 -12.57 9.63 -4.99
CA TRP A 155 -12.20 8.24 -4.86
C TRP A 155 -12.90 7.34 -5.88
N SER A 156 -14.14 7.65 -6.21
CA SER A 156 -14.92 6.93 -7.22
C SER A 156 -14.38 7.04 -8.64
N GLU A 157 -13.43 7.93 -8.89
CA GLU A 157 -12.77 8.12 -10.19
C GLU A 157 -11.48 7.32 -10.33
N THR A 158 -11.12 6.50 -9.33
CA THR A 158 -9.93 5.66 -9.35
C THR A 158 -10.30 4.23 -9.76
N GLY A 159 -9.38 3.50 -10.42
CA GLY A 159 -9.57 2.09 -10.74
C GLY A 159 -9.84 1.19 -9.52
N THR A 160 -9.51 1.68 -8.34
CA THR A 160 -9.80 1.06 -7.06
C THR A 160 -11.30 0.87 -6.80
N TYR A 161 -12.16 1.75 -7.31
CA TYR A 161 -13.61 1.63 -7.16
C TYR A 161 -14.15 0.33 -7.77
N GLU A 162 -13.65 -0.08 -8.92
CA GLU A 162 -14.07 -1.32 -9.59
C GLU A 162 -13.70 -2.57 -8.77
N SER A 163 -12.62 -2.50 -8.01
CA SER A 163 -12.16 -3.60 -7.14
C SER A 163 -13.05 -3.77 -5.90
N ILE A 164 -13.75 -2.72 -5.46
CA ILE A 164 -14.57 -2.73 -4.25
C ILE A 164 -15.95 -3.31 -4.48
N VAL A 165 -16.54 -3.07 -5.64
CA VAL A 165 -17.91 -3.52 -5.95
C VAL A 165 -18.11 -5.02 -5.72
N PRO A 166 -17.21 -5.92 -6.16
CA PRO A 166 -17.31 -7.33 -5.84
C PRO A 166 -17.28 -7.63 -4.35
N MET A 167 -16.45 -6.93 -3.57
CA MET A 167 -16.31 -7.13 -2.13
C MET A 167 -17.60 -6.76 -1.36
N ILE A 168 -18.20 -5.62 -1.72
CA ILE A 168 -19.48 -5.18 -1.12
C ILE A 168 -20.60 -6.16 -1.40
N ASN A 169 -20.56 -6.84 -2.55
CA ASN A 169 -21.55 -7.81 -2.97
C ASN A 169 -21.32 -9.22 -2.39
N MET A 170 -20.24 -9.46 -1.66
CA MET A 170 -20.01 -10.72 -0.97
C MET A 170 -21.06 -10.96 0.11
N ASN A 171 -21.55 -12.18 0.20
CA ASN A 171 -22.66 -12.51 1.11
C ASN A 171 -22.14 -13.08 2.43
N PHE A 172 -21.18 -12.40 3.08
CA PHE A 172 -20.74 -12.78 4.43
C PHE A 172 -21.73 -12.35 5.49
N ASP A 173 -21.91 -13.20 6.50
CA ASP A 173 -22.80 -12.92 7.61
C ASP A 173 -22.36 -11.65 8.36
N GLY A 174 -23.31 -10.74 8.58
CA GLY A 174 -23.08 -9.46 9.24
C GLY A 174 -22.41 -8.38 8.39
N LEU A 175 -21.90 -8.64 7.18
CA LEU A 175 -21.25 -7.63 6.36
C LEU A 175 -22.17 -6.46 6.01
N LYS A 176 -23.40 -6.74 5.56
CA LYS A 176 -24.38 -5.69 5.21
C LYS A 176 -24.75 -4.84 6.42
N THR A 177 -24.90 -5.47 7.59
CA THR A 177 -25.22 -4.78 8.84
C THR A 177 -24.09 -3.85 9.25
N ALA A 178 -22.85 -4.33 9.19
CA ALA A 178 -21.65 -3.53 9.47
C ALA A 178 -21.55 -2.33 8.52
N MET A 179 -21.79 -2.52 7.23
CA MET A 179 -21.78 -1.43 6.26
C MET A 179 -22.86 -0.39 6.51
N ILE A 180 -24.08 -0.81 6.87
CA ILE A 180 -25.17 0.13 7.23
C ILE A 180 -24.77 0.94 8.48
N GLU A 181 -24.18 0.31 9.48
CA GLU A 181 -23.70 0.99 10.69
C GLU A 181 -22.64 2.03 10.39
N LEU A 182 -21.64 1.68 9.54
CA LEU A 182 -20.61 2.61 9.09
C LEU A 182 -21.18 3.79 8.29
N LEU A 183 -22.12 3.52 7.38
CA LEU A 183 -22.80 4.57 6.60
C LEU A 183 -23.66 5.49 7.46
N ALA A 184 -24.18 4.99 8.59
CA ALA A 184 -24.91 5.79 9.57
C ALA A 184 -23.98 6.61 10.49
N GLY A 185 -22.67 6.57 10.28
CA GLY A 185 -21.67 7.27 11.10
C GLY A 185 -21.31 6.54 12.39
N GLY A 186 -21.70 5.27 12.52
CA GLY A 186 -21.31 4.39 13.63
C GLY A 186 -19.89 3.84 13.44
N SER A 187 -19.49 2.97 14.37
CA SER A 187 -18.19 2.29 14.33
C SER A 187 -18.36 0.79 14.45
N VAL A 188 -17.61 0.04 13.65
CA VAL A 188 -17.62 -1.42 13.67
C VAL A 188 -16.28 -1.93 14.14
N LYS A 189 -16.30 -2.83 15.12
CA LYS A 189 -15.08 -3.51 15.58
C LYS A 189 -14.75 -4.63 14.61
N VAL A 190 -13.49 -4.66 14.15
CA VAL A 190 -12.98 -5.64 13.20
C VAL A 190 -11.85 -6.43 13.85
N ASP A 191 -11.82 -7.75 13.65
CA ASP A 191 -10.72 -8.61 14.09
C ASP A 191 -9.60 -8.57 13.04
N THR A 192 -8.43 -8.08 13.44
CA THR A 192 -7.27 -7.98 12.56
C THR A 192 -6.32 -9.17 12.67
N SER A 193 -6.59 -10.12 13.57
CA SER A 193 -5.64 -11.18 13.93
C SER A 193 -5.44 -12.21 12.81
N THR A 194 -6.46 -12.44 12.00
CA THR A 194 -6.45 -13.43 10.91
C THR A 194 -6.21 -12.80 9.54
N PHE A 195 -6.29 -11.50 9.44
CA PHE A 195 -6.21 -10.78 8.18
C PHE A 195 -4.88 -11.00 7.46
N GLN A 196 -4.94 -11.44 6.23
CA GLN A 196 -3.76 -11.78 5.43
C GLN A 196 -3.45 -10.77 4.33
N ASN A 197 -4.26 -9.75 4.13
CA ASN A 197 -4.21 -8.82 3.00
C ASN A 197 -4.09 -9.54 1.63
N ASP A 198 -4.76 -10.67 1.55
CA ASP A 198 -4.84 -11.51 0.37
C ASP A 198 -6.20 -11.18 -0.27
N MET A 199 -6.21 -10.38 -1.31
CA MET A 199 -7.44 -9.94 -2.00
C MET A 199 -8.16 -11.09 -2.73
N ILE A 200 -7.64 -12.31 -2.65
CA ILE A 200 -8.17 -13.47 -3.38
C ILE A 200 -9.03 -14.36 -2.49
N ASN A 201 -8.73 -14.44 -1.19
CA ASN A 201 -9.37 -15.38 -0.27
C ASN A 201 -9.94 -14.66 0.96
N PHE A 202 -11.15 -14.12 0.84
CA PHE A 202 -11.89 -13.60 1.98
C PHE A 202 -12.58 -14.74 2.72
N SER A 203 -12.36 -14.83 4.02
CA SER A 203 -12.96 -15.86 4.88
C SER A 203 -14.21 -15.36 5.58
N ASP A 204 -14.30 -14.07 5.88
CA ASP A 204 -15.40 -13.46 6.61
C ASP A 204 -15.57 -11.96 6.27
N LYS A 205 -16.51 -11.30 6.99
CA LYS A 205 -16.78 -9.86 6.84
C LYS A 205 -15.59 -8.99 7.26
N ASP A 206 -14.79 -9.44 8.22
CA ASP A 206 -13.69 -8.67 8.78
C ASP A 206 -12.55 -8.55 7.76
N ASP A 207 -12.28 -9.62 7.02
CA ASP A 207 -11.34 -9.61 5.89
C ASP A 207 -11.78 -8.58 4.82
N VAL A 208 -13.07 -8.54 4.49
CA VAL A 208 -13.61 -7.57 3.52
C VAL A 208 -13.47 -6.14 4.04
N LEU A 209 -13.88 -5.89 5.29
CA LEU A 209 -13.81 -4.56 5.89
C LEU A 209 -12.37 -4.05 5.99
N LEU A 210 -11.43 -4.93 6.34
CA LEU A 210 -10.00 -4.59 6.40
C LEU A 210 -9.43 -4.32 5.00
N SER A 211 -9.81 -5.09 4.00
CA SER A 211 -9.40 -4.82 2.62
C SER A 211 -9.87 -3.47 2.13
N LEU A 212 -11.08 -3.04 2.51
CA LEU A 212 -11.61 -1.71 2.19
C LEU A 212 -10.79 -0.56 2.81
N ILE A 213 -10.06 -0.81 3.90
CA ILE A 213 -9.14 0.18 4.50
C ILE A 213 -7.82 0.26 3.71
N HIS A 214 -7.40 -0.84 3.08
CA HIS A 214 -6.10 -0.94 2.39
C HIS A 214 -6.17 -0.57 0.91
N ILE A 215 -7.36 -0.48 0.36
CA ILE A 215 -7.60 -0.03 -1.00
C ILE A 215 -7.74 1.50 -1.02
#